data_8dddc60f08075b65a251f8ab3706c4cb
#
_entry.id   8dddc60f08075b65a251f8ab3706c4cb
#
_cell.length_a   1.000
_cell.length_b   1.000
_cell.length_c   1.000
_cell.angle_alpha   90.00
_cell.angle_beta   90.00
_cell.angle_gamma   90.00
#
_symmetry.space_group_name_H-M   'P 1'
#
loop_
_entity.id
_entity.type
_entity.pdbx_description
1 polymer ?
#
loop_
_entity_poly.entity_id
_entity_poly.type
_entity_poly.pdbx_seq_one_letter_code
_entity_poly.pdbx_strand_id
1 'polypeptide(L)'
;MYVLEVMSGPLDGKTWAFEEQITIGRDDAVATACITIDRYISRKHARLYREEDGRLRLADLASRNGTRVGGRALGEPEPIGLGEPFVIGRTTLRVTRS
;
A
#
# COMPACT_ATOMS: atom_id res chain seq x y z
N MET A 1 2.54 12.69 -10.22
CA MET A 1 1.92 12.41 -8.89
C MET A 1 1.20 11.08 -8.95
N TYR A 2 1.28 10.31 -7.87
CA TYR A 2 0.57 9.04 -7.75
C TYR A 2 -0.61 9.19 -6.82
N VAL A 3 -1.61 8.33 -6.99
CA VAL A 3 -2.78 8.27 -6.12
C VAL A 3 -2.94 6.85 -5.63
N LEU A 4 -2.85 6.66 -4.32
CA LEU A 4 -3.16 5.39 -3.67
C LEU A 4 -4.66 5.36 -3.37
N GLU A 5 -5.34 4.31 -3.80
CA GLU A 5 -6.79 4.20 -3.67
C GLU A 5 -7.18 2.90 -2.97
N VAL A 6 -8.09 3.00 -2.01
CA VAL A 6 -8.72 1.84 -1.37
C VAL A 6 -9.86 1.35 -2.26
N MET A 7 -9.87 0.05 -2.57
CA MET A 7 -10.80 -0.56 -3.50
C MET A 7 -11.83 -1.48 -2.84
N SER A 8 -11.79 -1.63 -1.53
CA SER A 8 -12.71 -2.56 -0.85
C SER A 8 -13.01 -2.08 0.56
N GLY A 9 -14.09 -2.61 1.14
CA GLY A 9 -14.47 -2.37 2.52
C GLY A 9 -15.06 -0.99 2.76
N PRO A 10 -15.20 -0.61 4.04
CA PRO A 10 -15.84 0.65 4.42
C PRO A 10 -15.13 1.92 3.93
N LEU A 11 -13.83 1.83 3.63
CA LEU A 11 -13.07 2.96 3.11
C LEU A 11 -12.94 2.95 1.59
N ASP A 12 -13.70 2.12 0.89
CA ASP A 12 -13.68 2.07 -0.58
C ASP A 12 -13.81 3.48 -1.16
N GLY A 13 -12.90 3.83 -2.04
CA GLY A 13 -12.83 5.16 -2.65
C GLY A 13 -11.95 6.16 -1.94
N LYS A 14 -11.47 5.85 -0.73
CA LYS A 14 -10.51 6.71 -0.04
C LYS A 14 -9.20 6.76 -0.80
N THR A 15 -8.64 7.97 -0.95
CA THR A 15 -7.40 8.17 -1.71
C THR A 15 -6.39 9.02 -0.93
N TRP A 16 -5.11 8.81 -1.25
CA TRP A 16 -4.00 9.65 -0.80
C TRP A 16 -3.09 9.93 -1.98
N ALA A 17 -2.69 11.17 -2.17
CA ALA A 17 -1.74 11.54 -3.21
C ALA A 17 -0.32 11.49 -2.66
N PHE A 18 0.64 11.06 -3.48
CA PHE A 18 2.05 11.07 -3.09
C PHE A 18 2.94 11.21 -4.33
N GLU A 19 4.18 11.65 -4.14
CA GLU A 19 5.14 11.80 -5.26
C GLU A 19 6.26 10.78 -5.19
N GLU A 20 7.01 10.73 -4.09
CA GLU A 20 8.18 9.87 -3.99
C GLU A 20 7.91 8.59 -3.24
N GLN A 21 7.16 8.67 -2.15
CA GLN A 21 6.85 7.52 -1.32
C GLN A 21 5.65 7.77 -0.43
N ILE A 22 5.04 6.67 0.02
CA ILE A 22 3.99 6.73 1.03
C ILE A 22 4.04 5.46 1.87
N THR A 23 3.86 5.59 3.17
CA THR A 23 3.78 4.47 4.09
C THR A 23 2.32 4.20 4.42
N ILE A 24 1.94 2.93 4.39
CA ILE A 24 0.58 2.46 4.64
C ILE A 24 0.59 1.68 5.95
N GLY A 25 -0.34 1.98 6.82
CA GLY A 25 -0.45 1.28 8.09
C GLY A 25 -1.68 1.67 8.88
N ARG A 26 -1.75 1.17 10.11
CA ARG A 26 -2.90 1.39 10.99
C ARG A 26 -2.67 2.53 11.99
N ASP A 27 -1.44 2.99 12.14
CA ASP A 27 -1.05 4.01 13.12
C ASP A 27 -0.64 5.29 12.40
N ASP A 28 -1.40 6.37 12.60
CA ASP A 28 -1.15 7.65 11.94
C ASP A 28 0.15 8.33 12.37
N ALA A 29 0.76 7.90 13.45
CA ALA A 29 2.06 8.42 13.88
C ALA A 29 3.19 7.95 12.94
N VAL A 30 3.01 6.83 12.23
CA VAL A 30 4.05 6.23 11.39
C VAL A 30 3.59 5.96 9.96
N ALA A 31 2.32 6.16 9.64
CA ALA A 31 1.77 5.88 8.31
C ALA A 31 0.93 7.05 7.82
N THR A 32 1.29 7.59 6.65
CA THR A 32 0.52 8.65 6.01
C THR A 32 -0.82 8.13 5.51
N ALA A 33 -0.80 6.98 4.84
CA ALA A 33 -2.02 6.29 4.44
C ALA A 33 -2.49 5.44 5.61
N CYS A 34 -3.23 6.05 6.52
CA CYS A 34 -3.65 5.41 7.75
C CYS A 34 -5.02 4.76 7.58
N ILE A 35 -5.08 3.44 7.78
CA ILE A 35 -6.30 2.63 7.70
C ILE A 35 -6.54 2.03 9.09
N THR A 36 -7.32 2.72 9.91
CA THR A 36 -7.51 2.36 11.32
C THR A 36 -8.54 1.24 11.52
N ILE A 37 -9.44 1.04 10.56
CA ILE A 37 -10.55 0.11 10.73
C ILE A 37 -10.21 -1.34 10.42
N ASP A 38 -9.07 -1.58 9.77
CA ASP A 38 -8.62 -2.94 9.42
C ASP A 38 -7.59 -3.41 10.45
N ARG A 39 -8.04 -4.22 11.41
CA ARG A 39 -7.19 -4.71 12.50
C ARG A 39 -6.09 -5.65 12.03
N TYR A 40 -6.18 -6.17 10.81
CA TYR A 40 -5.17 -7.07 10.25
C TYR A 40 -4.01 -6.31 9.62
N ILE A 41 -4.12 -4.99 9.53
CA ILE A 41 -3.03 -4.14 9.07
C ILE A 41 -2.13 -3.81 10.26
N SER A 42 -0.84 -3.99 10.09
CA SER A 42 0.16 -3.61 11.10
C SER A 42 0.26 -2.09 11.20
N ARG A 43 0.75 -1.58 12.32
CA ARG A 43 0.92 -0.13 12.53
C ARG A 43 1.67 0.50 11.37
N LYS A 44 2.76 -0.11 10.95
CA LYS A 44 3.57 0.26 9.79
C LYS A 44 3.65 -1.00 8.93
N HIS A 45 2.87 -1.05 7.86
CA HIS A 45 2.63 -2.31 7.16
C HIS A 45 3.40 -2.43 5.85
N ALA A 46 3.29 -1.42 5.00
CA ALA A 46 3.88 -1.46 3.67
C ALA A 46 4.30 -0.07 3.24
N ARG A 47 5.16 -0.02 2.24
CA ARG A 47 5.63 1.23 1.66
C ARG A 47 5.61 1.13 0.16
N LEU A 48 5.11 2.18 -0.49
CA LEU A 48 5.25 2.41 -1.92
C LEU A 48 6.32 3.47 -2.11
N TYR A 49 7.24 3.24 -3.05
CA TYR A 49 8.28 4.21 -3.33
C TYR A 49 8.71 4.13 -4.79
N ARG A 50 9.17 5.27 -5.30
CA ARG A 50 9.64 5.36 -6.67
C ARG A 50 11.15 5.15 -6.71
N GLU A 51 11.59 4.21 -7.54
CA GLU A 51 13.00 3.98 -7.80
C GLU A 51 13.56 5.05 -8.75
N GLU A 52 14.89 5.13 -8.83
CA GLU A 52 15.56 6.06 -9.73
C GLU A 52 15.19 5.83 -11.20
N ASP A 53 14.87 4.58 -11.57
CA ASP A 53 14.45 4.24 -12.93
C ASP A 53 13.00 4.66 -13.23
N GLY A 54 12.33 5.29 -12.27
CA GLY A 54 10.95 5.73 -12.41
C GLY A 54 9.90 4.68 -12.09
N ARG A 55 10.31 3.45 -11.77
CA ARG A 55 9.39 2.38 -11.42
C ARG A 55 8.92 2.51 -9.98
N LEU A 56 7.64 2.19 -9.79
CA LEU A 56 7.07 2.14 -8.46
C LEU A 56 7.28 0.75 -7.87
N ARG A 57 7.73 0.69 -6.61
CA ARG A 57 7.92 -0.56 -5.90
C ARG A 57 7.06 -0.61 -4.65
N LEU A 58 6.66 -1.82 -4.31
CA LEU A 58 5.89 -2.12 -3.10
C LEU A 58 6.74 -2.99 -2.19
N ALA A 59 6.89 -2.57 -0.94
CA ALA A 59 7.65 -3.30 0.07
C ALA A 59 6.78 -3.59 1.29
N ASP A 60 6.88 -4.81 1.82
CA ASP A 60 6.30 -5.16 3.11
C ASP A 60 7.29 -4.76 4.21
N LEU A 61 6.82 -4.09 5.23
CA LEU A 61 7.65 -3.57 6.32
C LEU A 61 7.63 -4.52 7.54
N ALA A 62 7.91 -5.79 7.30
CA ALA A 62 7.87 -6.83 8.33
C ALA A 62 6.50 -6.88 9.02
N SER A 63 5.45 -6.78 8.24
CA SER A 63 4.09 -6.79 8.76
C SER A 63 3.72 -8.15 9.32
N ARG A 64 2.74 -8.16 10.22
CA ARG A 64 2.29 -9.39 10.87
C ARG A 64 1.62 -10.35 9.90
N ASN A 65 0.82 -9.83 8.99
CA ASN A 65 0.00 -10.66 8.08
C ASN A 65 0.47 -10.65 6.64
N GLY A 66 1.52 -9.89 6.32
CA GLY A 66 2.09 -9.83 4.99
C GLY A 66 1.36 -8.89 4.04
N THR A 67 1.99 -8.69 2.90
CA THR A 67 1.46 -7.92 1.76
C THR A 67 1.38 -8.87 0.59
N ARG A 68 0.26 -8.88 -0.14
CA ARG A 68 0.04 -9.82 -1.23
C ARG A 68 -0.19 -9.13 -2.55
N VAL A 69 0.42 -9.69 -3.60
CA VAL A 69 0.23 -9.26 -4.99
C VAL A 69 -0.05 -10.50 -5.80
N GLY A 70 -1.16 -10.53 -6.52
CA GLY A 70 -1.51 -11.69 -7.35
C GLY A 70 -1.65 -12.98 -6.56
N GLY A 71 -2.12 -12.89 -5.32
CA GLY A 71 -2.33 -14.07 -4.46
C GLY A 71 -1.08 -14.59 -3.77
N ARG A 72 0.09 -13.99 -4.00
CA ARG A 72 1.34 -14.42 -3.36
C ARG A 72 1.85 -13.34 -2.40
N ALA A 73 2.49 -13.77 -1.32
CA ALA A 73 3.08 -12.85 -0.35
C ALA A 73 4.41 -12.28 -0.87
N LEU A 74 4.64 -11.00 -0.61
CA LEU A 74 5.93 -10.38 -0.93
C LEU A 74 6.97 -10.85 0.08
N GLY A 75 8.12 -11.31 -0.41
CA GLY A 75 9.30 -11.54 0.42
C GLY A 75 10.24 -10.36 0.36
N GLU A 76 10.43 -9.79 -0.83
CA GLU A 76 11.29 -8.63 -1.09
C GLU A 76 10.48 -7.56 -1.80
N PRO A 77 10.97 -6.30 -1.82
CA PRO A 77 10.31 -5.25 -2.60
C PRO A 77 10.20 -5.66 -4.07
N GLU A 78 9.02 -5.44 -4.65
CA GLU A 78 8.75 -5.81 -6.04
C GLU A 78 8.15 -4.63 -6.79
N PRO A 79 8.40 -4.54 -8.11
CA PRO A 79 7.69 -3.55 -8.93
C PRO A 79 6.20 -3.80 -8.87
N ILE A 80 5.42 -2.73 -8.81
CA ILE A 80 3.96 -2.79 -8.86
C ILE A 80 3.50 -1.93 -10.02
N GLY A 81 2.64 -2.47 -10.87
CA GLY A 81 2.10 -1.75 -12.02
C GLY A 81 1.00 -0.79 -11.59
N LEU A 82 0.82 0.28 -12.38
CA LEU A 82 -0.30 1.20 -12.16
C LEU A 82 -1.60 0.43 -12.40
N GLY A 83 -2.53 0.56 -11.45
CA GLY A 83 -3.79 -0.15 -11.51
C GLY A 83 -3.73 -1.59 -11.00
N GLU A 84 -2.55 -2.14 -10.75
CA GLU A 84 -2.40 -3.51 -10.24
C GLU A 84 -2.81 -3.56 -8.77
N PRO A 85 -3.80 -4.41 -8.43
CA PRO A 85 -4.26 -4.47 -7.03
C PRO A 85 -3.27 -5.22 -6.15
N PHE A 86 -3.19 -4.80 -4.90
CA PHE A 86 -2.47 -5.51 -3.84
C PHE A 86 -3.30 -5.49 -2.57
N VAL A 87 -3.01 -6.42 -1.66
CA VAL A 87 -3.79 -6.62 -0.44
C VAL A 87 -2.91 -6.50 0.78
N ILE A 88 -3.33 -5.67 1.72
CA ILE A 88 -2.77 -5.60 3.07
C ILE A 88 -3.92 -5.82 4.06
N GLY A 89 -3.71 -6.70 5.04
CA GLY A 89 -4.80 -7.09 5.92
C GLY A 89 -5.97 -7.66 5.11
N ARG A 90 -7.13 -7.04 5.21
CA ARG A 90 -8.32 -7.37 4.42
C ARG A 90 -8.66 -6.27 3.42
N THR A 91 -7.74 -5.34 3.20
CA THR A 91 -7.97 -4.17 2.36
C THR A 91 -7.24 -4.33 1.04
N THR A 92 -7.98 -4.13 -0.06
CA THR A 92 -7.42 -4.13 -1.42
C THR A 92 -7.15 -2.68 -1.83
N LEU A 93 -5.97 -2.45 -2.37
CA LEU A 93 -5.55 -1.12 -2.82
C LEU A 93 -4.94 -1.19 -4.22
N ARG A 94 -4.85 -0.04 -4.85
CA ARG A 94 -4.11 0.13 -6.11
C ARG A 94 -3.52 1.53 -6.17
N VAL A 95 -2.52 1.70 -7.03
CA VAL A 95 -1.95 3.01 -7.31
C VAL A 95 -2.26 3.36 -8.75
N THR A 96 -2.69 4.58 -8.96
CA THR A 96 -2.87 5.14 -10.29
C THR A 96 -2.06 6.43 -10.40
N ARG A 97 -1.96 6.97 -11.60
CA ARG A 97 -1.26 8.23 -11.84
C ARG A 97 -2.32 9.30 -12.15
N SER A 98 -2.20 10.42 -11.49
CA SER A 98 -3.09 11.55 -11.77
C SER A 98 -2.50 12.48 -12.84
#